data_15cea6c32b848a7891b1ce7ad4448f6e
#
_entry.id   15cea6c32b848a7891b1ce7ad4448f6e
#
_cell.length_a   1.000
_cell.length_b   1.000
_cell.length_c   1.000
_cell.angle_alpha   90.00
_cell.angle_beta   90.00
_cell.angle_gamma   90.00
#
_symmetry.space_group_name_H-M   'P 1'
#
loop_
_entity.id
_entity.type
_entity.pdbx_description
1 polymer ?
#
loop_
_entity_poly.entity_id
_entity_poly.type
_entity_poly.pdbx_seq_one_letter_code
_entity_poly.pdbx_strand_id
1 'polypeptide(L)'
;MRNICFVACMLFCLASAYGKTVKNHPFVSIADSILDNVLNLYQTEDGLLTETYPVNPDQKITYLAGGAQQNGTLKASFLWPYSGMMSGCVAMYQATGDKKYKTILEKRILPGLEQYWDGERLPACYQSYPVKYGQHGRYYDDNIWIALDYCDYYRLTKKADYLKKAIALYEYIYSGWSNELGGGIFWCEQQKEAKHTCSNAPSTVLGVKLYRLTKDKKYLNKAKETYAWTRKHLCDPDDFLYWDNINLKGSVS
;
A
#
# COMPACT_ATOMS: atom_id res chain seq x y z
N MET A 1 -21.70 -11.22 40.94
CA MET A 1 -22.19 -11.08 39.55
C MET A 1 -22.66 -9.65 39.18
N ARG A 2 -22.98 -8.76 40.13
CA ARG A 2 -23.46 -7.36 39.84
C ARG A 2 -22.31 -6.41 39.35
N ASN A 3 -21.07 -6.64 39.71
CA ASN A 3 -19.96 -5.73 39.39
C ASN A 3 -19.36 -5.95 37.97
N ILE A 4 -19.60 -7.12 37.38
CA ILE A 4 -19.07 -7.42 36.02
C ILE A 4 -19.89 -6.70 34.93
N CYS A 5 -21.21 -6.59 35.13
CA CYS A 5 -22.11 -5.86 34.22
C CYS A 5 -21.79 -4.35 34.18
N PHE A 6 -21.38 -3.75 35.30
CA PHE A 6 -21.11 -2.31 35.39
C PHE A 6 -19.81 -1.95 34.63
N VAL A 7 -18.77 -2.78 34.73
CA VAL A 7 -17.50 -2.59 34.01
C VAL A 7 -17.68 -2.80 32.51
N ALA A 8 -18.47 -3.79 32.09
CA ALA A 8 -18.76 -4.02 30.67
C ALA A 8 -19.57 -2.87 30.05
N CYS A 9 -20.57 -2.33 30.78
CA CYS A 9 -21.34 -1.16 30.34
C CYS A 9 -20.47 0.10 30.23
N MET A 10 -19.56 0.35 31.21
CA MET A 10 -18.64 1.49 31.12
C MET A 10 -17.65 1.40 29.94
N LEU A 11 -17.09 0.21 29.68
CA LEU A 11 -16.21 -0.02 28.53
C LEU A 11 -16.94 0.16 27.20
N PHE A 12 -18.22 -0.25 27.12
CA PHE A 12 -19.05 -0.05 25.92
C PHE A 12 -19.42 1.42 25.71
N CYS A 13 -19.71 2.15 26.79
CA CYS A 13 -19.99 3.61 26.74
C CYS A 13 -18.73 4.41 26.35
N LEU A 14 -17.55 4.05 26.85
CA LEU A 14 -16.29 4.71 26.51
C LEU A 14 -15.90 4.46 25.04
N ALA A 15 -16.07 3.22 24.54
CA ALA A 15 -15.83 2.91 23.14
C ALA A 15 -16.81 3.64 22.21
N SER A 16 -18.08 3.77 22.60
CA SER A 16 -19.09 4.52 21.83
C SER A 16 -18.84 6.03 21.85
N ALA A 17 -18.38 6.56 22.97
CA ALA A 17 -18.03 7.99 23.10
C ALA A 17 -16.78 8.32 22.26
N TYR A 18 -15.75 7.47 22.32
CA TYR A 18 -14.53 7.66 21.53
C TYR A 18 -14.83 7.60 20.03
N GLY A 19 -15.61 6.64 19.55
CA GLY A 19 -16.01 6.53 18.15
C GLY A 19 -16.84 7.73 17.66
N LYS A 20 -17.71 8.31 18.50
CA LYS A 20 -18.46 9.54 18.19
C LYS A 20 -17.54 10.77 18.08
N THR A 21 -16.55 10.87 18.96
CA THR A 21 -15.58 11.99 18.95
C THR A 21 -14.73 11.96 17.69
N VAL A 22 -14.28 10.76 17.25
CA VAL A 22 -13.48 10.62 16.02
C VAL A 22 -14.33 10.97 14.78
N LYS A 23 -15.57 10.50 14.68
CA LYS A 23 -16.44 10.80 13.53
C LYS A 23 -16.68 12.29 13.31
N ASN A 24 -16.70 13.08 14.35
CA ASN A 24 -16.92 14.53 14.28
C ASN A 24 -15.61 15.34 14.24
N HIS A 25 -14.47 14.68 14.13
CA HIS A 25 -13.20 15.40 14.06
C HIS A 25 -13.06 16.11 12.71
N PRO A 26 -12.60 17.39 12.67
CA PRO A 26 -12.49 18.16 11.42
C PRO A 26 -11.68 17.44 10.33
N PHE A 27 -10.63 16.71 10.69
CA PHE A 27 -9.85 15.95 9.72
C PHE A 27 -10.63 14.81 9.06
N VAL A 28 -11.63 14.25 9.73
CA VAL A 28 -12.51 13.23 9.12
C VAL A 28 -13.35 13.84 8.01
N SER A 29 -13.92 15.03 8.23
CA SER A 29 -14.70 15.73 7.20
C SER A 29 -13.82 16.18 6.02
N ILE A 30 -12.60 16.62 6.28
CA ILE A 30 -11.63 16.97 5.23
C ILE A 30 -11.28 15.73 4.40
N ALA A 31 -10.92 14.62 5.04
CA ALA A 31 -10.59 13.37 4.36
C ALA A 31 -11.79 12.82 3.55
N ASP A 32 -13.00 12.91 4.10
CA ASP A 32 -14.23 12.54 3.39
C ASP A 32 -14.44 13.38 2.14
N SER A 33 -14.27 14.69 2.24
CA SER A 33 -14.38 15.61 1.09
C SER A 33 -13.31 15.32 0.02
N ILE A 34 -12.08 14.98 0.43
CA ILE A 34 -11.01 14.61 -0.51
C ILE A 34 -11.39 13.33 -1.26
N LEU A 35 -11.83 12.28 -0.55
CA LEU A 35 -12.25 11.02 -1.16
C LEU A 35 -13.42 11.23 -2.13
N ASP A 36 -14.44 11.99 -1.73
CA ASP A 36 -15.59 12.29 -2.58
C ASP A 36 -15.16 13.10 -3.83
N ASN A 37 -14.28 14.09 -3.69
CA ASN A 37 -13.77 14.86 -4.82
C ASN A 37 -12.98 13.98 -5.81
N VAL A 38 -12.10 13.11 -5.32
CA VAL A 38 -11.37 12.19 -6.20
C VAL A 38 -12.34 11.28 -6.94
N LEU A 39 -13.32 10.71 -6.24
CA LEU A 39 -14.31 9.81 -6.85
C LEU A 39 -15.23 10.52 -7.86
N ASN A 40 -15.49 11.81 -7.70
CA ASN A 40 -16.37 12.56 -8.58
C ASN A 40 -15.64 13.18 -9.78
N LEU A 41 -14.40 13.64 -9.58
CA LEU A 41 -13.68 14.42 -10.58
C LEU A 41 -12.73 13.56 -11.43
N TYR A 42 -12.13 12.51 -10.85
CA TYR A 42 -11.10 11.71 -11.52
C TYR A 42 -11.63 10.42 -12.15
N GLN A 43 -12.90 10.07 -11.93
CA GLN A 43 -13.44 8.79 -12.40
C GLN A 43 -13.48 8.71 -13.92
N THR A 44 -13.02 7.57 -14.46
CA THR A 44 -13.17 7.18 -15.85
C THR A 44 -14.44 6.33 -16.05
N GLU A 45 -14.91 6.18 -17.30
CA GLU A 45 -16.12 5.39 -17.62
C GLU A 45 -15.99 3.91 -17.22
N ASP A 46 -14.77 3.38 -17.22
CA ASP A 46 -14.47 1.97 -16.89
C ASP A 46 -14.13 1.73 -15.42
N GLY A 47 -14.40 2.73 -14.56
CA GLY A 47 -14.24 2.61 -13.09
C GLY A 47 -12.82 2.78 -12.57
N LEU A 48 -11.89 3.22 -13.41
CA LEU A 48 -10.57 3.68 -13.01
C LEU A 48 -10.60 5.16 -12.63
N LEU A 49 -9.42 5.71 -12.34
CA LEU A 49 -9.21 7.14 -12.08
C LEU A 49 -8.21 7.68 -13.12
N THR A 50 -8.31 8.96 -13.42
CA THR A 50 -7.32 9.69 -14.21
C THR A 50 -6.10 10.04 -13.34
N GLU A 51 -4.95 10.28 -13.96
CA GLU A 51 -3.72 10.70 -13.23
C GLU A 51 -3.84 12.12 -12.70
N THR A 52 -4.48 13.00 -13.45
CA THR A 52 -4.69 14.42 -13.09
C THR A 52 -6.11 14.86 -13.36
N TYR A 53 -6.55 15.94 -12.68
CA TYR A 53 -7.79 16.61 -12.99
C TYR A 53 -7.57 18.14 -13.01
N PRO A 54 -7.98 18.83 -14.08
CA PRO A 54 -8.46 18.25 -15.35
C PRO A 54 -7.38 17.38 -16.00
N VAL A 55 -7.81 16.48 -16.91
CA VAL A 55 -6.87 15.61 -17.63
C VAL A 55 -5.89 16.47 -18.43
N ASN A 56 -4.60 16.25 -18.20
CA ASN A 56 -3.55 16.95 -18.91
C ASN A 56 -3.10 16.13 -20.13
N PRO A 57 -3.33 16.60 -21.37
CA PRO A 57 -2.92 15.89 -22.58
C PRO A 57 -1.39 15.82 -22.74
N ASP A 58 -0.66 16.76 -22.13
CA ASP A 58 0.80 16.84 -22.20
C ASP A 58 1.48 16.30 -20.93
N GLN A 59 0.79 15.42 -20.20
CA GLN A 59 1.29 14.82 -18.97
C GLN A 59 2.65 14.13 -19.19
N LYS A 60 3.62 14.48 -18.36
CA LYS A 60 4.94 13.82 -18.32
C LYS A 60 5.07 13.05 -17.01
N ILE A 61 5.34 11.76 -17.13
CA ILE A 61 5.63 10.89 -15.99
C ILE A 61 7.12 10.61 -15.97
N THR A 62 7.80 10.99 -14.90
CA THR A 62 9.27 10.94 -14.78
C THR A 62 9.75 10.03 -13.64
N TYR A 63 8.85 9.46 -12.86
CA TYR A 63 9.16 8.64 -11.68
C TYR A 63 9.27 7.14 -11.98
N LEU A 64 9.33 6.76 -13.27
CA LEU A 64 9.49 5.36 -13.66
C LEU A 64 10.96 4.93 -13.59
N ALA A 65 11.19 3.64 -13.30
CA ALA A 65 12.52 3.06 -13.22
C ALA A 65 13.31 3.21 -14.53
N GLY A 66 14.65 3.31 -14.42
CA GLY A 66 15.55 3.45 -15.56
C GLY A 66 15.44 4.76 -16.32
N GLY A 67 14.87 5.79 -15.71
CA GLY A 67 14.66 7.08 -16.35
C GLY A 67 13.64 7.04 -17.50
N ALA A 68 12.85 5.97 -17.59
CA ALA A 68 11.76 5.88 -18.55
C ALA A 68 10.78 7.04 -18.34
N GLN A 69 10.35 7.64 -19.45
CA GLN A 69 9.36 8.71 -19.43
C GLN A 69 8.14 8.27 -20.22
N GLN A 70 6.96 8.53 -19.66
CA GLN A 70 5.72 8.39 -20.39
C GLN A 70 5.14 9.80 -20.61
N ASN A 71 4.89 10.13 -21.87
CA ASN A 71 4.38 11.42 -22.30
C ASN A 71 3.02 11.25 -22.95
N GLY A 72 2.21 12.31 -22.90
CA GLY A 72 0.92 12.38 -23.56
C GLY A 72 -0.25 12.03 -22.64
N THR A 73 -1.43 11.94 -23.22
CA THR A 73 -2.68 11.71 -22.49
C THR A 73 -2.74 10.30 -21.92
N LEU A 74 -2.72 10.20 -20.59
CA LEU A 74 -2.92 8.93 -19.89
C LEU A 74 -4.42 8.58 -19.86
N LYS A 75 -4.73 7.30 -20.10
CA LYS A 75 -6.10 6.78 -20.05
C LYS A 75 -6.55 6.38 -18.65
N ALA A 76 -5.60 6.21 -17.74
CA ALA A 76 -5.84 5.91 -16.35
C ALA A 76 -4.66 6.41 -15.51
N SER A 77 -4.81 6.47 -14.19
CA SER A 77 -3.70 6.71 -13.27
C SER A 77 -2.75 5.52 -13.20
N PHE A 78 -1.53 5.77 -12.77
CA PHE A 78 -0.63 4.70 -12.37
C PHE A 78 -1.12 4.02 -11.09
N LEU A 79 -0.59 2.83 -10.82
CA LEU A 79 -0.98 2.01 -9.69
C LEU A 79 -0.80 2.73 -8.35
N TRP A 80 0.35 3.40 -8.16
CA TRP A 80 0.66 4.06 -6.91
C TRP A 80 -0.40 5.11 -6.50
N PRO A 81 -0.73 6.14 -7.31
CA PRO A 81 -1.80 7.08 -6.95
C PRO A 81 -3.17 6.39 -6.84
N TYR A 82 -3.45 5.38 -7.69
CA TYR A 82 -4.71 4.64 -7.61
C TYR A 82 -4.87 3.92 -6.25
N SER A 83 -3.82 3.24 -5.80
CA SER A 83 -3.83 2.49 -4.53
C SER A 83 -4.02 3.39 -3.30
N GLY A 84 -3.67 4.67 -3.40
CA GLY A 84 -3.92 5.65 -2.34
C GLY A 84 -5.40 5.75 -1.95
N MET A 85 -6.33 5.51 -2.90
CA MET A 85 -7.76 5.45 -2.59
C MET A 85 -8.13 4.23 -1.74
N MET A 86 -7.46 3.09 -1.92
CA MET A 86 -7.62 1.93 -1.04
C MET A 86 -7.18 2.26 0.38
N SER A 87 -5.98 2.85 0.53
CA SER A 87 -5.45 3.29 1.83
C SER A 87 -6.38 4.27 2.52
N GLY A 88 -6.88 5.28 1.80
CA GLY A 88 -7.84 6.26 2.30
C GLY A 88 -9.14 5.61 2.80
N CYS A 89 -9.75 4.72 2.01
CA CYS A 89 -10.98 4.03 2.38
C CYS A 89 -10.78 3.09 3.59
N VAL A 90 -9.67 2.35 3.64
CA VAL A 90 -9.35 1.47 4.77
C VAL A 90 -9.13 2.28 6.05
N ALA A 91 -8.36 3.36 5.98
CA ALA A 91 -8.10 4.24 7.11
C ALA A 91 -9.40 4.91 7.63
N MET A 92 -10.24 5.44 6.73
CA MET A 92 -11.52 6.05 7.09
C MET A 92 -12.50 5.04 7.68
N TYR A 93 -12.58 3.82 7.13
CA TYR A 93 -13.39 2.74 7.71
C TYR A 93 -12.87 2.34 9.08
N GLN A 94 -11.56 2.23 9.27
CA GLN A 94 -10.95 1.93 10.57
C GLN A 94 -11.23 3.02 11.61
N ALA A 95 -11.11 4.30 11.24
CA ALA A 95 -11.25 5.43 12.13
C ALA A 95 -12.71 5.66 12.54
N THR A 96 -13.64 5.53 11.60
CA THR A 96 -15.04 5.94 11.80
C THR A 96 -16.00 4.78 12.02
N GLY A 97 -15.68 3.56 11.53
CA GLY A 97 -16.60 2.42 11.44
C GLY A 97 -17.74 2.65 10.44
N ASP A 98 -17.69 3.71 9.64
CA ASP A 98 -18.75 4.03 8.68
C ASP A 98 -18.69 3.11 7.46
N LYS A 99 -19.80 2.41 7.22
CA LYS A 99 -19.95 1.45 6.12
C LYS A 99 -19.85 2.10 4.71
N LYS A 100 -20.00 3.44 4.61
CA LYS A 100 -19.78 4.19 3.37
C LYS A 100 -18.43 3.82 2.76
N TYR A 101 -17.36 3.91 3.56
CA TYR A 101 -15.99 3.65 3.08
C TYR A 101 -15.76 2.20 2.68
N LYS A 102 -16.33 1.26 3.42
CA LYS A 102 -16.35 -0.15 3.02
C LYS A 102 -17.05 -0.36 1.68
N THR A 103 -18.20 0.28 1.48
CA THR A 103 -18.97 0.18 0.23
C THR A 103 -18.20 0.76 -0.95
N ILE A 104 -17.59 1.94 -0.78
CA ILE A 104 -16.73 2.56 -1.80
C ILE A 104 -15.59 1.60 -2.15
N LEU A 105 -14.88 1.09 -1.14
CA LEU A 105 -13.76 0.19 -1.33
C LEU A 105 -14.18 -1.08 -2.10
N GLU A 106 -15.20 -1.80 -1.62
CA GLU A 106 -15.60 -3.09 -2.21
C GLU A 106 -16.31 -2.97 -3.57
N LYS A 107 -17.01 -1.85 -3.85
CA LYS A 107 -17.81 -1.68 -5.07
C LYS A 107 -17.14 -0.86 -6.16
N ARG A 108 -16.13 -0.05 -5.81
CA ARG A 108 -15.47 0.85 -6.77
C ARG A 108 -13.96 0.61 -6.82
N ILE A 109 -13.27 0.72 -5.68
CA ILE A 109 -11.81 0.75 -5.66
C ILE A 109 -11.20 -0.64 -5.93
N LEU A 110 -11.63 -1.68 -5.22
CA LEU A 110 -11.10 -3.04 -5.44
C LEU A 110 -11.36 -3.57 -6.86
N PRO A 111 -12.55 -3.41 -7.46
CA PRO A 111 -12.75 -3.80 -8.87
C PRO A 111 -11.84 -3.04 -9.85
N GLY A 112 -11.58 -1.76 -9.63
CA GLY A 112 -10.64 -0.99 -10.44
C GLY A 112 -9.19 -1.42 -10.20
N LEU A 113 -8.80 -1.70 -8.96
CA LEU A 113 -7.47 -2.21 -8.62
C LEU A 113 -7.17 -3.55 -9.33
N GLU A 114 -8.15 -4.45 -9.45
CA GLU A 114 -7.97 -5.72 -10.15
C GLU A 114 -7.66 -5.54 -11.65
N GLN A 115 -7.91 -4.38 -12.25
CA GLN A 115 -7.51 -4.10 -13.63
C GLN A 115 -5.98 -3.91 -13.79
N TYR A 116 -5.24 -3.77 -12.69
CA TYR A 116 -3.76 -3.74 -12.67
C TYR A 116 -3.14 -5.11 -12.38
N TRP A 117 -3.97 -6.14 -12.08
CA TRP A 117 -3.50 -7.45 -11.70
C TRP A 117 -2.88 -8.19 -12.86
N ASP A 118 -1.56 -8.43 -12.80
CA ASP A 118 -0.81 -9.24 -13.74
C ASP A 118 -0.69 -10.67 -13.19
N GLY A 119 -1.57 -11.51 -13.68
CA GLY A 119 -1.57 -12.95 -13.36
C GLY A 119 -0.75 -13.82 -14.32
N GLU A 120 -0.22 -13.25 -15.40
CA GLU A 120 0.54 -13.99 -16.41
C GLU A 120 2.00 -14.16 -16.00
N ARG A 121 2.62 -13.11 -15.45
CA ARG A 121 3.99 -13.17 -14.94
C ARG A 121 4.00 -13.64 -13.49
N LEU A 122 4.80 -14.67 -13.18
CA LEU A 122 4.87 -15.21 -11.82
C LEU A 122 6.13 -14.72 -11.07
N PRO A 123 6.04 -14.49 -9.74
CA PRO A 123 4.81 -14.49 -8.94
C PRO A 123 3.84 -13.38 -9.38
N ALA A 124 2.52 -13.66 -9.36
CA ALA A 124 1.51 -12.70 -9.78
C ALA A 124 1.44 -11.51 -8.82
N CYS A 125 1.24 -10.30 -9.37
CA CYS A 125 1.15 -9.06 -8.60
C CYS A 125 0.44 -7.96 -9.41
N TYR A 126 0.31 -6.78 -8.85
CA TYR A 126 -0.14 -5.59 -9.57
C TYR A 126 1.02 -4.95 -10.32
N GLN A 127 0.84 -4.69 -11.63
CA GLN A 127 1.77 -3.88 -12.42
C GLN A 127 1.41 -2.39 -12.36
N SER A 128 2.35 -1.53 -12.75
CA SER A 128 2.22 -0.07 -12.57
C SER A 128 1.12 0.60 -13.38
N TYR A 129 0.57 -0.05 -14.41
CA TYR A 129 -0.50 0.48 -15.26
C TYR A 129 -1.51 -0.63 -15.62
N PRO A 130 -2.80 -0.31 -15.96
CA PRO A 130 -3.79 -1.36 -16.17
C PRO A 130 -3.42 -2.33 -17.30
N VAL A 131 -3.61 -3.64 -17.06
CA VAL A 131 -3.15 -4.73 -17.96
C VAL A 131 -3.74 -4.66 -19.36
N LYS A 132 -4.93 -4.08 -19.53
CA LYS A 132 -5.56 -3.86 -20.85
C LYS A 132 -4.77 -2.92 -21.77
N TYR A 133 -3.81 -2.17 -21.22
CA TYR A 133 -2.92 -1.30 -22.00
C TYR A 133 -1.54 -1.93 -22.23
N GLY A 134 -1.39 -3.22 -21.97
CA GLY A 134 -0.17 -3.97 -22.19
C GLY A 134 0.62 -4.27 -20.92
N GLN A 135 1.82 -4.80 -21.10
CA GLN A 135 2.73 -5.07 -19.99
C GLN A 135 3.47 -3.81 -19.56
N HIS A 136 3.47 -3.56 -18.27
CA HIS A 136 4.16 -2.44 -17.64
C HIS A 136 5.10 -2.91 -16.54
N GLY A 137 5.91 -1.98 -16.00
CA GLY A 137 6.81 -2.23 -14.90
C GLY A 137 6.08 -2.73 -13.66
N ARG A 138 6.74 -3.59 -12.88
CA ARG A 138 6.23 -4.11 -11.60
C ARG A 138 7.16 -3.63 -10.49
N TYR A 139 6.59 -2.83 -9.58
CA TYR A 139 7.33 -2.20 -8.50
C TYR A 139 7.02 -2.89 -7.18
N TYR A 140 8.05 -3.18 -6.40
CA TYR A 140 7.88 -3.90 -5.15
C TYR A 140 7.18 -3.04 -4.10
N ASP A 141 7.52 -1.75 -4.01
CA ASP A 141 6.90 -0.80 -3.08
C ASP A 141 5.42 -0.56 -3.34
N ASP A 142 4.98 -0.41 -4.60
CA ASP A 142 3.56 -0.30 -4.96
C ASP A 142 2.75 -1.46 -4.35
N ASN A 143 3.28 -2.68 -4.51
CA ASN A 143 2.63 -3.89 -4.01
C ASN A 143 2.71 -4.04 -2.49
N ILE A 144 3.72 -3.45 -1.84
CA ILE A 144 3.82 -3.44 -0.38
C ILE A 144 2.69 -2.62 0.24
N TRP A 145 2.41 -1.43 -0.28
CA TRP A 145 1.33 -0.57 0.24
C TRP A 145 -0.02 -1.26 0.13
N ILE A 146 -0.30 -1.88 -1.01
CA ILE A 146 -1.53 -2.65 -1.23
C ILE A 146 -1.60 -3.86 -0.27
N ALA A 147 -0.50 -4.57 -0.04
CA ALA A 147 -0.46 -5.69 0.90
C ALA A 147 -0.69 -5.25 2.36
N LEU A 148 -0.15 -4.09 2.75
CA LEU A 148 -0.40 -3.49 4.07
C LEU A 148 -1.88 -3.17 4.27
N ASP A 149 -2.53 -2.59 3.26
CA ASP A 149 -3.95 -2.28 3.29
C ASP A 149 -4.82 -3.55 3.34
N TYR A 150 -4.46 -4.60 2.60
CA TYR A 150 -5.13 -5.89 2.71
C TYR A 150 -5.00 -6.51 4.11
N CYS A 151 -3.85 -6.38 4.77
CA CYS A 151 -3.69 -6.82 6.17
C CYS A 151 -4.62 -6.06 7.11
N ASP A 152 -4.71 -4.74 6.98
CA ASP A 152 -5.59 -3.91 7.80
C ASP A 152 -7.06 -4.18 7.50
N TYR A 153 -7.41 -4.33 6.24
CA TYR A 153 -8.77 -4.63 5.84
C TYR A 153 -9.22 -6.04 6.26
N TYR A 154 -8.32 -7.04 6.22
CA TYR A 154 -8.57 -8.34 6.84
C TYR A 154 -8.84 -8.22 8.35
N ARG A 155 -8.04 -7.41 9.06
CA ARG A 155 -8.22 -7.20 10.50
C ARG A 155 -9.60 -6.63 10.83
N LEU A 156 -10.13 -5.74 9.99
CA LEU A 156 -11.44 -5.11 10.14
C LEU A 156 -12.61 -6.03 9.75
N THR A 157 -12.43 -6.83 8.70
CA THR A 157 -13.55 -7.59 8.09
C THR A 157 -13.54 -9.08 8.42
N LYS A 158 -12.38 -9.64 8.78
CA LYS A 158 -12.12 -11.08 8.95
C LYS A 158 -12.36 -11.93 7.70
N LYS A 159 -12.50 -11.32 6.51
CA LYS A 159 -12.63 -12.05 5.25
C LYS A 159 -11.29 -12.63 4.83
N ALA A 160 -11.16 -13.96 4.82
CA ALA A 160 -9.89 -14.67 4.59
C ALA A 160 -9.22 -14.35 3.26
N ASP A 161 -9.97 -13.96 2.23
CA ASP A 161 -9.43 -13.67 0.90
C ASP A 161 -8.51 -12.44 0.90
N TYR A 162 -8.74 -11.45 1.77
CA TYR A 162 -7.83 -10.32 1.91
C TYR A 162 -6.48 -10.72 2.52
N LEU A 163 -6.50 -11.65 3.50
CA LEU A 163 -5.24 -12.19 4.03
C LEU A 163 -4.49 -13.02 2.98
N LYS A 164 -5.20 -13.82 2.17
CA LYS A 164 -4.60 -14.57 1.07
C LYS A 164 -3.94 -13.64 0.04
N LYS A 165 -4.62 -12.55 -0.34
CA LYS A 165 -4.03 -11.52 -1.22
C LYS A 165 -2.77 -10.90 -0.62
N ALA A 166 -2.80 -10.50 0.66
CA ALA A 166 -1.63 -9.95 1.34
C ALA A 166 -0.45 -10.93 1.36
N ILE A 167 -0.70 -12.22 1.58
CA ILE A 167 0.33 -13.27 1.55
C ILE A 167 0.87 -13.48 0.13
N ALA A 168 0.02 -13.51 -0.89
CA ALA A 168 0.46 -13.63 -2.28
C ALA A 168 1.35 -12.47 -2.70
N LEU A 169 0.98 -11.24 -2.32
CA LEU A 169 1.80 -10.06 -2.57
C LEU A 169 3.11 -10.09 -1.77
N TYR A 170 3.10 -10.60 -0.54
CA TYR A 170 4.34 -10.81 0.23
C TYR A 170 5.32 -11.72 -0.50
N GLU A 171 4.86 -12.82 -1.09
CA GLU A 171 5.71 -13.73 -1.85
C GLU A 171 6.31 -13.03 -3.10
N TYR A 172 5.51 -12.23 -3.81
CA TYR A 172 6.00 -11.38 -4.89
C TYR A 172 7.06 -10.39 -4.39
N ILE A 173 6.78 -9.64 -3.33
CA ILE A 173 7.68 -8.61 -2.79
C ILE A 173 9.04 -9.22 -2.43
N TYR A 174 9.04 -10.37 -1.75
CA TYR A 174 10.29 -11.01 -1.35
C TYR A 174 10.98 -11.79 -2.49
N SER A 175 10.35 -11.95 -3.66
CA SER A 175 11.07 -12.37 -4.88
C SER A 175 12.08 -11.33 -5.36
N GLY A 176 11.92 -10.07 -4.94
CA GLY A 176 12.86 -8.98 -5.15
C GLY A 176 14.04 -8.93 -4.18
N TRP A 177 14.08 -9.81 -3.18
CA TRP A 177 15.23 -9.92 -2.29
C TRP A 177 16.44 -10.51 -3.02
N SER A 178 17.61 -9.92 -2.83
CA SER A 178 18.85 -10.47 -3.39
C SER A 178 20.00 -10.36 -2.38
N ASN A 179 21.06 -11.13 -2.63
CA ASN A 179 22.24 -11.15 -1.75
C ASN A 179 23.26 -10.06 -2.09
N GLU A 180 23.07 -9.30 -3.17
CA GLU A 180 23.89 -8.13 -3.44
C GLU A 180 23.78 -7.15 -2.27
N LEU A 181 24.88 -6.58 -1.85
CA LEU A 181 25.00 -5.76 -0.64
C LEU A 181 24.58 -6.48 0.65
N GLY A 182 24.63 -7.83 0.66
CA GLY A 182 24.29 -8.64 1.83
C GLY A 182 22.79 -8.73 2.15
N GLY A 183 21.90 -8.41 1.21
CA GLY A 183 20.45 -8.48 1.40
C GLY A 183 19.70 -7.31 0.74
N GLY A 184 18.41 -7.18 1.09
CA GLY A 184 17.55 -6.09 0.66
C GLY A 184 16.75 -6.37 -0.61
N ILE A 185 15.63 -5.68 -0.73
CA ILE A 185 14.66 -5.78 -1.83
C ILE A 185 14.96 -4.67 -2.84
N PHE A 186 15.00 -5.00 -4.12
CA PHE A 186 15.06 -4.03 -5.20
C PHE A 186 13.80 -3.15 -5.25
N TRP A 187 13.86 -2.07 -6.02
CA TRP A 187 12.70 -1.20 -6.23
C TRP A 187 11.81 -1.71 -7.37
N CYS A 188 12.41 -2.00 -8.52
CA CYS A 188 11.71 -2.45 -9.72
C CYS A 188 12.18 -3.85 -10.12
N GLU A 189 11.23 -4.71 -10.51
CA GLU A 189 11.54 -6.09 -10.93
C GLU A 189 12.35 -6.14 -12.22
N GLN A 190 12.00 -5.29 -13.19
CA GLN A 190 12.64 -5.26 -14.50
C GLN A 190 13.96 -4.51 -14.52
N GLN A 191 14.24 -3.70 -13.47
CA GLN A 191 15.44 -2.87 -13.38
C GLN A 191 16.05 -2.98 -11.99
N LYS A 192 16.93 -3.96 -11.83
CA LYS A 192 17.57 -4.29 -10.55
C LYS A 192 18.86 -3.47 -10.34
N GLU A 193 18.74 -2.14 -10.31
CA GLU A 193 19.87 -1.22 -10.23
C GLU A 193 20.13 -0.69 -8.83
N ALA A 194 19.05 -0.54 -8.03
CA ALA A 194 19.13 0.01 -6.68
C ALA A 194 18.09 -0.60 -5.75
N LYS A 195 18.39 -0.55 -4.45
CA LYS A 195 17.50 -0.96 -3.36
C LYS A 195 17.05 0.26 -2.60
N HIS A 196 15.73 0.51 -2.62
CA HIS A 196 15.16 1.73 -2.10
C HIS A 196 14.61 1.55 -0.68
N THR A 197 14.61 2.63 0.10
CA THR A 197 14.01 2.65 1.44
C THR A 197 12.51 2.38 1.37
N CYS A 198 11.82 2.91 0.34
CA CYS A 198 10.38 2.68 0.12
C CYS A 198 10.02 1.20 -0.15
N SER A 199 10.97 0.37 -0.62
CA SER A 199 10.76 -1.08 -0.76
C SER A 199 11.13 -1.86 0.52
N ASN A 200 12.10 -1.42 1.27
CA ASN A 200 12.67 -2.18 2.38
C ASN A 200 12.03 -1.86 3.74
N ALA A 201 11.86 -0.59 4.08
CA ALA A 201 11.28 -0.22 5.36
C ALA A 201 9.80 -0.70 5.50
N PRO A 202 8.88 -0.43 4.56
CA PRO A 202 7.51 -0.89 4.70
C PRO A 202 7.34 -2.40 4.54
N SER A 203 8.24 -3.11 3.83
CA SER A 203 8.21 -4.58 3.81
C SER A 203 8.50 -5.20 5.18
N THR A 204 9.33 -4.53 6.00
CA THR A 204 9.51 -4.89 7.41
C THR A 204 8.19 -4.80 8.18
N VAL A 205 7.43 -3.72 7.98
CA VAL A 205 6.11 -3.53 8.61
C VAL A 205 5.13 -4.61 8.16
N LEU A 206 5.12 -4.93 6.86
CA LEU A 206 4.28 -5.99 6.29
C LEU A 206 4.58 -7.35 6.94
N GLY A 207 5.87 -7.72 7.07
CA GLY A 207 6.26 -8.97 7.75
C GLY A 207 5.79 -9.02 9.20
N VAL A 208 5.90 -7.92 9.96
CA VAL A 208 5.38 -7.84 11.33
C VAL A 208 3.86 -7.96 11.36
N LYS A 209 3.13 -7.29 10.45
CA LYS A 209 1.66 -7.41 10.35
C LYS A 209 1.24 -8.84 10.06
N LEU A 210 1.85 -9.50 9.07
CA LEU A 210 1.56 -10.89 8.72
C LEU A 210 1.84 -11.84 9.88
N TYR A 211 2.98 -11.67 10.60
CA TYR A 211 3.24 -12.44 11.82
C TYR A 211 2.15 -12.25 12.88
N ARG A 212 1.71 -11.03 13.11
CA ARG A 212 0.63 -10.75 14.09
C ARG A 212 -0.69 -11.42 13.70
N LEU A 213 -0.99 -11.51 12.41
CA LEU A 213 -2.23 -12.10 11.89
C LEU A 213 -2.16 -13.62 11.81
N THR A 214 -1.04 -14.21 11.41
CA THR A 214 -0.88 -15.65 11.14
C THR A 214 -0.20 -16.43 12.27
N LYS A 215 0.60 -15.74 13.13
CA LYS A 215 1.50 -16.33 14.12
C LYS A 215 2.67 -17.13 13.53
N ASP A 216 2.83 -17.12 12.21
CA ASP A 216 3.95 -17.80 11.55
C ASP A 216 5.24 -16.96 11.69
N LYS A 217 6.21 -17.54 12.40
CA LYS A 217 7.51 -16.90 12.73
C LYS A 217 8.35 -16.59 11.48
N LYS A 218 8.10 -17.21 10.32
CA LYS A 218 8.83 -16.91 9.09
C LYS A 218 8.76 -15.43 8.74
N TYR A 219 7.56 -14.82 8.87
CA TYR A 219 7.35 -13.40 8.58
C TYR A 219 8.11 -12.48 9.56
N LEU A 220 8.12 -12.81 10.85
CA LEU A 220 8.86 -12.04 11.85
C LEU A 220 10.37 -12.12 11.65
N ASN A 221 10.89 -13.32 11.36
CA ASN A 221 12.31 -13.52 11.14
C ASN A 221 12.78 -12.74 9.90
N LYS A 222 12.04 -12.81 8.81
CA LYS A 222 12.36 -12.06 7.60
C LYS A 222 12.22 -10.55 7.78
N ALA A 223 11.23 -10.09 8.55
CA ALA A 223 11.11 -8.68 8.92
C ALA A 223 12.32 -8.18 9.71
N LYS A 224 12.82 -8.95 10.67
CA LYS A 224 14.03 -8.60 11.43
C LYS A 224 15.27 -8.50 10.54
N GLU A 225 15.43 -9.44 9.61
CA GLU A 225 16.51 -9.44 8.64
C GLU A 225 16.45 -8.19 7.75
N THR A 226 15.26 -7.91 7.20
CA THR A 226 15.04 -6.73 6.34
C THR A 226 15.28 -5.42 7.10
N TYR A 227 14.79 -5.32 8.34
CA TYR A 227 15.03 -4.16 9.20
C TYR A 227 16.52 -3.94 9.47
N ALA A 228 17.24 -5.01 9.84
CA ALA A 228 18.67 -4.92 10.13
C ALA A 228 19.45 -4.48 8.88
N TRP A 229 19.10 -5.02 7.71
CA TRP A 229 19.70 -4.62 6.45
C TRP A 229 19.40 -3.15 6.12
N THR A 230 18.15 -2.73 6.21
CA THR A 230 17.70 -1.35 5.92
C THR A 230 18.44 -0.36 6.82
N ARG A 231 18.49 -0.63 8.12
CA ARG A 231 19.19 0.24 9.08
C ARG A 231 20.67 0.33 8.80
N LYS A 232 21.31 -0.78 8.44
CA LYS A 232 22.76 -0.82 8.17
C LYS A 232 23.15 -0.07 6.91
N HIS A 233 22.32 -0.14 5.86
CA HIS A 233 22.70 0.31 4.52
C HIS A 233 22.02 1.60 4.08
N LEU A 234 20.89 1.97 4.69
CA LEU A 234 20.08 3.11 4.27
C LEU A 234 19.84 4.15 5.37
N CYS A 235 20.28 3.91 6.62
CA CYS A 235 20.21 4.89 7.69
C CYS A 235 21.54 5.60 7.84
N ASP A 236 21.54 6.92 7.76
CA ASP A 236 22.71 7.73 8.06
C ASP A 236 23.11 7.54 9.53
N PRO A 237 24.38 7.21 9.83
CA PRO A 237 24.83 7.02 11.20
C PRO A 237 24.93 8.31 12.01
N ASP A 238 25.00 9.48 11.35
CA ASP A 238 25.26 10.75 12.02
C ASP A 238 23.94 11.44 12.45
N ASP A 239 22.93 11.45 11.57
CA ASP A 239 21.64 12.13 11.83
C ASP A 239 20.43 11.19 11.94
N PHE A 240 20.63 9.88 11.65
CA PHE A 240 19.60 8.83 11.65
C PHE A 240 18.47 9.01 10.63
N LEU A 241 18.64 9.90 9.65
CA LEU A 241 17.75 9.97 8.51
C LEU A 241 18.02 8.82 7.54
N TYR A 242 17.05 8.54 6.68
CA TYR A 242 17.19 7.46 5.71
C TYR A 242 17.41 8.04 4.32
N TRP A 243 18.46 7.58 3.63
CA TRP A 243 18.66 7.83 2.22
C TRP A 243 17.52 7.20 1.40
N ASP A 244 17.24 7.79 0.24
CA ASP A 244 16.23 7.25 -0.67
C ASP A 244 16.60 5.85 -1.14
N ASN A 245 17.84 5.67 -1.59
CA ASN A 245 18.30 4.38 -2.12
C ASN A 245 19.81 4.16 -1.94
N ILE A 246 20.21 2.92 -2.21
CA ILE A 246 21.59 2.49 -2.41
C ILE A 246 21.72 1.73 -3.71
N ASN A 247 22.65 2.13 -4.59
CA ASN A 247 22.94 1.40 -5.82
C ASN A 247 23.85 0.19 -5.55
N LEU A 248 24.01 -0.69 -6.55
CA LEU A 248 24.81 -1.91 -6.40
C LEU A 248 26.32 -1.67 -6.20
N LYS A 249 26.80 -0.44 -6.39
CA LYS A 249 28.19 -0.03 -6.09
C LYS A 249 28.35 0.46 -4.65
N GLY A 250 27.25 0.54 -3.88
CA GLY A 250 27.24 0.98 -2.49
C GLY A 250 27.12 2.49 -2.32
N SER A 251 26.84 3.26 -3.38
CA SER A 251 26.58 4.70 -3.28
C SER A 251 25.13 4.95 -2.91
N VAL A 252 24.91 5.80 -1.93
CA VAL A 252 23.58 6.23 -1.43
C VAL A 252 23.18 7.58 -2.03
N SER A 253 21.88 7.85 -2.09
CA SER A 253 21.30 9.14 -2.53
C SER A 253 20.06 9.50 -1.73
#